data_7887993910c27faae14b4c2a0aa3f266
#
_entry.id   7887993910c27faae14b4c2a0aa3f266
#
_cell.length_a   1.000
_cell.length_b   1.000
_cell.length_c   1.000
_cell.angle_alpha   90.00
_cell.angle_beta   90.00
_cell.angle_gamma   90.00
#
_symmetry.space_group_name_H-M   'P 1'
#
loop_
_entity.id
_entity.type
_entity.pdbx_description
1 polymer ?
#
loop_
_entity_poly.entity_id
_entity_poly.type
_entity_poly.pdbx_seq_one_letter_code
_entity_poly.pdbx_strand_id
1 'polypeptide(L)'
;MFPVGRKWANIVAKKTAKDGATSKVYAKFGVEIYAAAKQGEPDPESNSALKFVIERAKQAQVPKHVIDKAIDKAKGGGDETFVQGRYEGFGPNGSMVIAETLTSNVNRTIANILTIFNKKGGNIGAAGAVSYMFDNTGVIVFKGTDPDHIFEILLDAEVDVRDVTEEEGNIVIYTEATDLHKGIAALKAAGITEFSTTELEMIAQSEVELSPEDLEIFEGLVDALEDDDDVQKVYHNVANL
;
A
#
# COMPACT_ATOMS: atom_id res chain seq x y z
N MET A 1 1.00 14.59 -15.65
CA MET A 1 -0.35 14.19 -16.08
C MET A 1 -0.46 12.71 -15.72
N PHE A 2 -1.22 12.39 -14.66
CA PHE A 2 -1.45 10.98 -14.31
C PHE A 2 -2.09 10.25 -15.49
N PRO A 3 -1.77 8.97 -15.71
CA PRO A 3 -2.41 8.21 -16.76
C PRO A 3 -3.92 8.19 -16.49
N VAL A 4 -4.65 8.84 -17.38
CA VAL A 4 -6.11 8.83 -17.41
C VAL A 4 -6.53 7.40 -17.73
N GLY A 5 -6.89 6.60 -16.73
CA GLY A 5 -7.35 5.25 -16.98
C GLY A 5 -7.48 4.33 -15.78
N ARG A 6 -6.69 4.51 -14.74
CA ARG A 6 -6.80 3.65 -13.57
C ARG A 6 -7.67 4.31 -12.53
N LYS A 7 -8.94 3.99 -12.57
CA LYS A 7 -9.86 4.37 -11.51
C LYS A 7 -9.47 3.65 -10.22
N TRP A 8 -9.40 4.39 -9.12
CA TRP A 8 -9.17 3.82 -7.80
C TRP A 8 -10.16 2.70 -7.46
N ALA A 9 -11.42 2.83 -7.90
CA ALA A 9 -12.44 1.80 -7.80
C ALA A 9 -11.98 0.44 -8.35
N ASN A 10 -11.23 0.41 -9.46
CA ASN A 10 -10.69 -0.82 -10.03
C ASN A 10 -9.56 -1.41 -9.17
N ILE A 11 -8.76 -0.57 -8.54
CA ILE A 11 -7.69 -1.00 -7.62
C ILE A 11 -8.30 -1.61 -6.36
N VAL A 12 -9.33 -0.96 -5.79
CA VAL A 12 -10.03 -1.43 -4.58
C VAL A 12 -10.84 -2.69 -4.86
N ALA A 13 -11.55 -2.78 -5.99
CA ALA A 13 -12.33 -3.96 -6.36
C ALA A 13 -11.44 -5.22 -6.45
N LYS A 14 -10.22 -5.09 -6.95
CA LYS A 14 -9.26 -6.19 -7.02
C LYS A 14 -8.68 -6.55 -5.65
N LYS A 15 -8.44 -5.57 -4.78
CA LYS A 15 -7.98 -5.80 -3.39
C LYS A 15 -9.04 -6.51 -2.54
N THR A 16 -10.34 -6.28 -2.80
CA THR A 16 -11.46 -6.87 -2.04
C THR A 16 -11.97 -8.20 -2.58
N ALA A 17 -11.65 -8.56 -3.82
CA ALA A 17 -12.15 -9.78 -4.48
C ALA A 17 -11.57 -11.10 -3.93
N LYS A 18 -10.53 -11.03 -3.08
CA LYS A 18 -9.91 -12.21 -2.46
C LYS A 18 -10.45 -12.44 -1.04
N ASP A 19 -11.63 -13.04 -0.91
CA ASP A 19 -12.26 -13.40 0.39
C ASP A 19 -11.41 -14.35 1.27
N GLY A 20 -10.40 -15.04 0.72
CA GLY A 20 -9.44 -15.85 1.47
C GLY A 20 -8.32 -15.07 2.15
N ALA A 21 -8.21 -13.77 1.88
CA ALA A 21 -7.07 -12.94 2.31
C ALA A 21 -7.27 -12.28 3.68
N THR A 22 -8.44 -12.36 4.32
CA THR A 22 -8.76 -11.61 5.52
C THR A 22 -7.81 -11.89 6.69
N SER A 23 -7.51 -13.17 6.96
CA SER A 23 -6.59 -13.54 8.05
C SER A 23 -5.14 -13.13 7.77
N LYS A 24 -4.70 -13.20 6.50
CA LYS A 24 -3.38 -12.73 6.07
C LYS A 24 -3.26 -11.21 6.17
N VAL A 25 -4.27 -10.47 5.75
CA VAL A 25 -4.34 -9.01 5.91
C VAL A 25 -4.21 -8.63 7.37
N TYR A 26 -4.93 -9.31 8.27
CA TYR A 26 -4.84 -9.06 9.70
C TYR A 26 -3.46 -9.37 10.26
N ALA A 27 -2.83 -10.47 9.83
CA ALA A 27 -1.48 -10.83 10.24
C ALA A 27 -0.45 -9.79 9.78
N LYS A 28 -0.55 -9.30 8.54
CA LYS A 28 0.33 -8.25 7.99
C LYS A 28 0.20 -6.94 8.76
N PHE A 29 -1.01 -6.49 9.05
CA PHE A 29 -1.22 -5.34 9.92
C PHE A 29 -0.68 -5.57 11.34
N GLY A 30 -0.80 -6.78 11.89
CA GLY A 30 -0.22 -7.14 13.18
C GLY A 30 1.29 -6.94 13.21
N VAL A 31 2.00 -7.35 12.16
CA VAL A 31 3.45 -7.14 12.02
C VAL A 31 3.78 -5.65 11.88
N GLU A 32 3.04 -4.91 11.05
CA GLU A 32 3.26 -3.48 10.83
C GLU A 32 3.03 -2.66 12.11
N ILE A 33 1.97 -2.96 12.86
CA ILE A 33 1.67 -2.34 14.15
C ILE A 33 2.76 -2.64 15.18
N TYR A 34 3.19 -3.91 15.28
CA TYR A 34 4.28 -4.31 16.17
C TYR A 34 5.57 -3.56 15.84
N ALA A 35 5.96 -3.51 14.56
CA ALA A 35 7.16 -2.83 14.12
C ALA A 35 7.11 -1.33 14.44
N ALA A 36 6.00 -0.65 14.18
CA ALA A 36 5.82 0.77 14.49
C ALA A 36 5.87 1.04 16.00
N ALA A 37 5.25 0.17 16.81
CA ALA A 37 5.29 0.27 18.28
C ALA A 37 6.68 0.03 18.86
N LYS A 38 7.51 -0.81 18.21
CA LYS A 38 8.89 -1.10 18.61
C LYS A 38 9.88 0.00 18.22
N GLN A 39 9.65 0.68 17.10
CA GLN A 39 10.51 1.76 16.62
C GLN A 39 10.31 3.08 17.39
N GLY A 40 9.19 3.21 18.09
CA GLY A 40 8.85 4.37 18.90
C GLY A 40 8.24 3.96 20.24
N GLU A 41 7.40 4.83 20.78
CA GLU A 41 6.60 4.49 21.97
C GLU A 41 5.45 3.57 21.60
N PRO A 42 5.13 2.56 22.41
CA PRO A 42 4.00 1.66 22.16
C PRO A 42 2.64 2.27 22.57
N ASP A 43 2.51 3.57 22.38
CA ASP A 43 1.32 4.37 22.64
C ASP A 43 1.00 5.24 21.41
N PRO A 44 -0.16 5.07 20.77
CA PRO A 44 -0.52 5.82 19.57
C PRO A 44 -0.67 7.32 19.80
N GLU A 45 -0.88 7.80 21.04
CA GLU A 45 -0.97 9.22 21.31
C GLU A 45 0.41 9.92 21.30
N SER A 46 1.48 9.16 21.53
CA SER A 46 2.86 9.65 21.48
C SER A 46 3.68 9.13 20.28
N ASN A 47 3.08 8.26 19.45
CA ASN A 47 3.71 7.67 18.28
C ASN A 47 2.83 7.85 17.04
N SER A 48 3.13 8.87 16.24
CA SER A 48 2.35 9.21 15.04
C SER A 48 2.39 8.12 13.96
N ALA A 49 3.51 7.42 13.82
CA ALA A 49 3.63 6.30 12.89
C ALA A 49 2.72 5.13 13.30
N LEU A 50 2.72 4.77 14.58
CA LEU A 50 1.81 3.76 15.13
C LEU A 50 0.34 4.16 14.97
N LYS A 51 0.01 5.41 15.26
CA LYS A 51 -1.35 5.94 15.08
C LYS A 51 -1.82 5.81 13.64
N PHE A 52 -0.98 6.16 12.68
CA PHE A 52 -1.28 6.05 11.26
C PHE A 52 -1.54 4.60 10.83
N VAL A 53 -0.70 3.65 11.25
CA VAL A 53 -0.90 2.22 10.95
C VAL A 53 -2.21 1.71 11.57
N ILE A 54 -2.53 2.11 12.81
CA ILE A 54 -3.80 1.73 13.47
C ILE A 54 -5.00 2.28 12.71
N GLU A 55 -4.96 3.53 12.24
CA GLU A 55 -6.04 4.12 11.44
C GLU A 55 -6.26 3.31 10.14
N ARG A 56 -5.19 2.94 9.44
CA ARG A 56 -5.24 2.10 8.25
C ARG A 56 -5.78 0.70 8.55
N ALA A 57 -5.36 0.11 9.65
CA ALA A 57 -5.88 -1.19 10.10
C ALA A 57 -7.39 -1.14 10.36
N LYS A 58 -7.90 -0.07 10.97
CA LYS A 58 -9.33 0.16 11.18
C LYS A 58 -10.08 0.32 9.85
N GLN A 59 -9.52 1.05 8.88
CA GLN A 59 -10.09 1.18 7.53
C GLN A 59 -10.20 -0.20 6.85
N ALA A 60 -9.20 -1.07 7.04
CA ALA A 60 -9.20 -2.46 6.56
C ALA A 60 -10.03 -3.42 7.44
N GLN A 61 -10.79 -2.90 8.41
CA GLN A 61 -11.64 -3.66 9.33
C GLN A 61 -10.89 -4.71 10.17
N VAL A 62 -9.62 -4.45 10.48
CA VAL A 62 -8.85 -5.31 11.39
C VAL A 62 -9.48 -5.27 12.78
N PRO A 63 -9.79 -6.43 13.37
CA PRO A 63 -10.41 -6.48 14.69
C PRO A 63 -9.54 -5.85 15.78
N LYS A 64 -10.17 -5.13 16.70
CA LYS A 64 -9.48 -4.43 17.80
C LYS A 64 -8.53 -5.35 18.57
N HIS A 65 -8.91 -6.60 18.81
CA HIS A 65 -8.08 -7.55 19.56
C HIS A 65 -6.77 -7.90 18.85
N VAL A 66 -6.73 -7.84 17.50
CA VAL A 66 -5.50 -8.04 16.71
C VAL A 66 -4.58 -6.84 16.89
N ILE A 67 -5.12 -5.64 16.84
CA ILE A 67 -4.38 -4.38 17.07
C ILE A 67 -3.80 -4.36 18.48
N ASP A 68 -4.63 -4.60 19.49
CA ASP A 68 -4.23 -4.60 20.91
C ASP A 68 -3.14 -5.64 21.18
N LYS A 69 -3.29 -6.86 20.63
CA LYS A 69 -2.31 -7.94 20.79
C LYS A 69 -0.95 -7.57 20.21
N ALA A 70 -0.91 -6.89 19.05
CA ALA A 70 0.35 -6.46 18.44
C ALA A 70 1.06 -5.39 19.29
N ILE A 71 0.31 -4.42 19.84
CA ILE A 71 0.83 -3.40 20.74
C ILE A 71 1.34 -4.03 22.04
N ASP A 72 0.56 -4.92 22.65
CA ASP A 72 0.94 -5.61 23.89
C ASP A 72 2.18 -6.47 23.73
N LYS A 73 2.33 -7.15 22.58
CA LYS A 73 3.55 -7.89 22.24
C LYS A 73 4.77 -6.95 22.18
N ALA A 74 4.62 -5.76 21.62
CA ALA A 74 5.69 -4.76 21.59
C ALA A 74 6.06 -4.25 22.99
N LYS A 75 5.08 -4.03 23.88
CA LYS A 75 5.30 -3.65 25.29
C LYS A 75 5.99 -4.74 26.09
N GLY A 76 5.67 -6.00 25.82
CA GLY A 76 6.16 -7.17 26.55
C GLY A 76 7.64 -7.52 26.34
N GLY A 77 8.39 -6.72 25.58
CA GLY A 77 9.83 -6.92 25.38
C GLY A 77 10.19 -7.99 24.35
N GLY A 78 9.31 -8.31 23.40
CA GLY A 78 9.65 -9.18 22.27
C GLY A 78 10.95 -8.72 21.58
N ASP A 79 11.88 -9.66 21.32
CA ASP A 79 13.21 -9.35 20.78
C ASP A 79 13.26 -9.29 19.26
N GLU A 80 12.10 -9.47 18.58
CA GLU A 80 12.04 -9.42 17.13
C GLU A 80 12.24 -8.00 16.63
N THR A 81 13.19 -7.80 15.72
CA THR A 81 13.42 -6.55 15.01
C THR A 81 13.02 -6.76 13.57
N PHE A 82 12.05 -5.97 13.10
CA PHE A 82 11.60 -6.00 11.72
C PHE A 82 12.35 -4.97 10.87
N VAL A 83 12.75 -5.38 9.68
CA VAL A 83 13.46 -4.56 8.69
C VAL A 83 12.61 -4.45 7.44
N GLN A 84 12.45 -3.24 6.94
CA GLN A 84 11.82 -2.97 5.65
C GLN A 84 12.76 -3.35 4.51
N GLY A 85 12.20 -3.91 3.44
CA GLY A 85 12.91 -4.21 2.22
C GLY A 85 12.04 -3.95 1.00
N ARG A 86 12.68 -3.83 -0.16
CA ARG A 86 12.01 -3.69 -1.44
C ARG A 86 12.71 -4.57 -2.46
N TYR A 87 11.94 -5.36 -3.17
CA TYR A 87 12.41 -6.21 -4.26
C TYR A 87 11.71 -5.81 -5.53
N GLU A 88 12.46 -5.70 -6.59
CA GLU A 88 12.02 -5.21 -7.88
C GLU A 88 12.28 -6.26 -8.95
N GLY A 89 11.36 -6.40 -9.90
CA GLY A 89 11.54 -7.38 -10.96
C GLY A 89 10.59 -7.21 -12.11
N PHE A 90 10.70 -8.13 -13.02
CA PHE A 90 9.99 -8.16 -14.30
C PHE A 90 9.21 -9.46 -14.43
N GLY A 91 8.03 -9.34 -15.03
CA GLY A 91 7.26 -10.45 -15.56
C GLY A 91 7.30 -10.47 -17.10
N PRO A 92 6.37 -11.15 -17.76
CA PRO A 92 6.32 -11.21 -19.22
C PRO A 92 6.02 -9.84 -19.86
N ASN A 93 6.53 -9.63 -21.08
CA ASN A 93 6.17 -8.53 -21.98
C ASN A 93 6.18 -7.11 -21.37
N GLY A 94 7.24 -6.77 -20.64
CA GLY A 94 7.41 -5.43 -20.07
C GLY A 94 6.61 -5.18 -18.81
N SER A 95 5.98 -6.19 -18.26
CA SER A 95 5.36 -6.10 -16.93
C SER A 95 6.44 -5.95 -15.87
N MET A 96 6.15 -5.09 -14.89
CA MET A 96 7.05 -4.72 -13.80
C MET A 96 6.34 -4.94 -12.48
N VAL A 97 7.08 -5.38 -11.47
CA VAL A 97 6.55 -5.61 -10.13
C VAL A 97 7.50 -5.12 -9.06
N ILE A 98 6.94 -4.52 -8.02
CA ILE A 98 7.63 -4.11 -6.80
C ILE A 98 6.97 -4.85 -5.64
N ALA A 99 7.76 -5.55 -4.83
CA ALA A 99 7.32 -6.16 -3.58
C ALA A 99 7.97 -5.43 -2.41
N GLU A 100 7.16 -4.84 -1.54
CA GLU A 100 7.60 -4.25 -0.29
C GLU A 100 7.47 -5.28 0.83
N THR A 101 8.52 -5.43 1.63
CA THR A 101 8.62 -6.45 2.67
C THR A 101 8.87 -5.83 4.03
N LEU A 102 8.41 -6.52 5.07
CA LEU A 102 8.72 -6.22 6.46
C LEU A 102 8.99 -7.54 7.16
N THR A 103 10.24 -7.78 7.54
CA THR A 103 10.69 -9.09 7.99
C THR A 103 11.64 -9.04 9.18
N SER A 104 11.57 -10.05 10.03
CA SER A 104 12.57 -10.31 11.06
C SER A 104 13.72 -11.22 10.59
N ASN A 105 13.65 -11.71 9.33
CA ASN A 105 14.67 -12.58 8.75
C ASN A 105 14.88 -12.28 7.26
N VAL A 106 15.79 -11.35 6.98
CA VAL A 106 16.09 -10.88 5.61
C VAL A 106 16.58 -12.02 4.71
N ASN A 107 17.37 -12.97 5.22
CA ASN A 107 17.89 -14.09 4.42
C ASN A 107 16.78 -15.04 3.96
N ARG A 108 15.81 -15.32 4.84
CA ARG A 108 14.62 -16.09 4.49
C ARG A 108 13.81 -15.36 3.40
N THR A 109 13.56 -14.08 3.59
CA THR A 109 12.78 -13.26 2.64
C THR A 109 13.44 -13.24 1.26
N ILE A 110 14.75 -12.99 1.18
CA ILE A 110 15.50 -13.02 -0.10
C ILE A 110 15.34 -14.39 -0.78
N ALA A 111 15.52 -15.47 -0.05
CA ALA A 111 15.41 -16.83 -0.61
C ALA A 111 13.99 -17.13 -1.13
N ASN A 112 12.96 -16.70 -0.41
CA ASN A 112 11.56 -16.86 -0.81
C ASN A 112 11.27 -16.05 -2.07
N ILE A 113 11.59 -14.76 -2.09
CA ILE A 113 11.36 -13.87 -3.24
C ILE A 113 12.06 -14.40 -4.50
N LEU A 114 13.34 -14.79 -4.41
CA LEU A 114 14.06 -15.39 -5.53
C LEU A 114 13.39 -16.66 -6.03
N THR A 115 12.92 -17.50 -5.12
CA THR A 115 12.22 -18.75 -5.47
C THR A 115 10.91 -18.46 -6.17
N ILE A 116 10.13 -17.46 -5.71
CA ILE A 116 8.88 -17.06 -6.32
C ILE A 116 9.10 -16.57 -7.75
N PHE A 117 10.02 -15.61 -7.95
CA PHE A 117 10.33 -15.10 -9.28
C PHE A 117 10.74 -16.22 -10.24
N ASN A 118 11.67 -17.09 -9.83
CA ASN A 118 12.15 -18.18 -10.67
C ASN A 118 11.07 -19.20 -11.04
N LYS A 119 10.18 -19.54 -10.10
CA LYS A 119 9.11 -20.53 -10.33
C LYS A 119 7.92 -19.97 -11.11
N LYS A 120 7.68 -18.66 -11.05
CA LYS A 120 6.50 -18.02 -11.61
C LYS A 120 6.76 -17.27 -12.92
N GLY A 121 7.90 -17.53 -13.56
CA GLY A 121 8.22 -16.97 -14.88
C GLY A 121 8.63 -15.50 -14.87
N GLY A 122 9.06 -14.98 -13.72
CA GLY A 122 9.61 -13.64 -13.58
C GLY A 122 11.12 -13.62 -13.46
N ASN A 123 11.68 -12.42 -13.47
CA ASN A 123 13.09 -12.17 -13.24
C ASN A 123 13.26 -11.06 -12.19
N ILE A 124 14.01 -11.34 -11.14
CA ILE A 124 14.36 -10.32 -10.17
C ILE A 124 15.42 -9.38 -10.75
N GLY A 125 15.24 -8.08 -10.53
CA GLY A 125 16.18 -7.03 -10.90
C GLY A 125 16.99 -6.52 -9.72
N ALA A 126 17.94 -5.64 -10.01
CA ALA A 126 18.64 -4.91 -8.96
C ALA A 126 17.73 -3.83 -8.34
N ALA A 127 18.11 -3.30 -7.20
CA ALA A 127 17.42 -2.16 -6.59
C ALA A 127 17.40 -0.97 -7.58
N GLY A 128 16.24 -0.36 -7.76
CA GLY A 128 16.03 0.71 -8.74
C GLY A 128 15.72 0.23 -10.17
N ALA A 129 15.67 -1.07 -10.41
CA ALA A 129 15.47 -1.61 -11.77
C ALA A 129 14.10 -1.23 -12.37
N VAL A 130 13.07 -1.08 -11.55
CA VAL A 130 11.72 -0.71 -12.00
C VAL A 130 11.12 0.47 -11.24
N SER A 131 11.57 0.78 -10.03
CA SER A 131 10.98 1.83 -9.20
C SER A 131 11.03 3.23 -9.81
N TYR A 132 11.96 3.50 -10.71
CA TYR A 132 12.02 4.77 -11.45
C TYR A 132 10.82 5.00 -12.38
N MET A 133 10.09 3.94 -12.72
CA MET A 133 8.87 3.99 -13.53
C MET A 133 7.59 4.11 -12.68
N PHE A 134 7.74 4.29 -11.39
CA PHE A 134 6.63 4.45 -10.44
C PHE A 134 6.78 5.73 -9.65
N ASP A 135 5.65 6.40 -9.42
CA ASP A 135 5.58 7.58 -8.58
C ASP A 135 5.08 7.19 -7.19
N ASN A 136 5.88 7.50 -6.17
CA ASN A 136 5.43 7.37 -4.78
C ASN A 136 4.40 8.46 -4.50
N THR A 137 3.18 8.04 -4.18
CA THR A 137 1.99 8.91 -4.18
C THR A 137 1.20 8.73 -2.89
N GLY A 138 0.79 9.84 -2.26
CA GLY A 138 -0.21 9.82 -1.20
C GLY A 138 -1.61 9.66 -1.82
N VAL A 139 -2.39 8.72 -1.30
CA VAL A 139 -3.77 8.48 -1.73
C VAL A 139 -4.72 8.63 -0.55
N ILE A 140 -5.72 9.51 -0.70
CA ILE A 140 -6.77 9.73 0.30
C ILE A 140 -8.12 9.52 -0.38
N VAL A 141 -8.97 8.68 0.19
CA VAL A 141 -10.31 8.40 -0.32
C VAL A 141 -11.34 8.54 0.77
N PHE A 142 -12.43 9.23 0.47
CA PHE A 142 -13.60 9.36 1.34
C PHE A 142 -14.86 9.59 0.52
N LYS A 143 -16.03 9.43 1.13
CA LYS A 143 -17.32 9.68 0.46
C LYS A 143 -17.53 11.16 0.21
N GLY A 144 -17.84 11.51 -1.03
CA GLY A 144 -18.08 12.90 -1.43
C GLY A 144 -18.30 13.02 -2.95
N THR A 145 -18.78 14.17 -3.38
CA THR A 145 -19.18 14.41 -4.77
C THR A 145 -18.71 15.75 -5.34
N ASP A 146 -17.96 16.55 -4.58
CA ASP A 146 -17.49 17.88 -4.99
C ASP A 146 -15.96 17.94 -4.97
N PRO A 147 -15.28 17.45 -6.03
CA PRO A 147 -13.83 17.46 -6.11
C PRO A 147 -13.23 18.87 -6.17
N ASP A 148 -13.93 19.84 -6.77
CA ASP A 148 -13.42 21.21 -6.90
C ASP A 148 -13.33 21.89 -5.55
N HIS A 149 -14.35 21.75 -4.70
CA HIS A 149 -14.32 22.29 -3.34
C HIS A 149 -13.21 21.63 -2.50
N ILE A 150 -13.01 20.33 -2.65
CA ILE A 150 -11.93 19.63 -1.94
C ILE A 150 -10.55 20.09 -2.41
N PHE A 151 -10.40 20.31 -3.73
CA PHE A 151 -9.17 20.87 -4.28
C PHE A 151 -8.84 22.26 -3.67
N GLU A 152 -9.85 23.14 -3.55
CA GLU A 152 -9.70 24.45 -2.92
C GLU A 152 -9.22 24.33 -1.46
N ILE A 153 -9.81 23.46 -0.65
CA ILE A 153 -9.40 23.22 0.74
C ILE A 153 -7.92 22.80 0.81
N LEU A 154 -7.49 21.90 -0.06
CA LEU A 154 -6.12 21.40 -0.08
C LEU A 154 -5.13 22.47 -0.57
N LEU A 155 -5.53 23.25 -1.56
CA LEU A 155 -4.74 24.37 -2.08
C LEU A 155 -4.52 25.45 -1.02
N ASP A 156 -5.57 25.85 -0.30
CA ASP A 156 -5.50 26.82 0.79
C ASP A 156 -4.58 26.35 1.95
N ALA A 157 -4.49 25.04 2.14
CA ALA A 157 -3.58 24.40 3.10
C ALA A 157 -2.16 24.18 2.53
N GLU A 158 -1.88 24.65 1.32
CA GLU A 158 -0.58 24.48 0.64
C GLU A 158 -0.16 23.01 0.49
N VAL A 159 -1.11 22.11 0.29
CA VAL A 159 -0.85 20.70 0.00
C VAL A 159 -0.46 20.54 -1.47
N ASP A 160 0.62 19.83 -1.73
CA ASP A 160 1.05 19.52 -3.10
C ASP A 160 0.19 18.40 -3.68
N VAL A 161 -0.90 18.82 -4.32
CA VAL A 161 -1.93 17.93 -4.90
C VAL A 161 -1.61 17.65 -6.36
N ARG A 162 -1.57 16.37 -6.71
CA ARG A 162 -1.39 15.92 -8.09
C ARG A 162 -2.72 15.85 -8.84
N ASP A 163 -3.76 15.35 -8.18
CA ASP A 163 -5.10 15.22 -8.75
C ASP A 163 -6.17 15.06 -7.68
N VAL A 164 -7.39 15.49 -7.98
CA VAL A 164 -8.61 15.24 -7.19
C VAL A 164 -9.72 14.85 -8.15
N THR A 165 -10.27 13.66 -7.97
CA THR A 165 -11.34 13.13 -8.81
C THR A 165 -12.54 12.67 -7.98
N GLU A 166 -13.70 12.58 -8.64
CA GLU A 166 -14.88 11.90 -8.10
C GLU A 166 -15.04 10.56 -8.84
N GLU A 167 -15.15 9.49 -8.08
CA GLU A 167 -15.31 8.13 -8.59
C GLU A 167 -16.38 7.39 -7.78
N GLU A 168 -17.53 7.15 -8.40
CA GLU A 168 -18.64 6.36 -7.81
C GLU A 168 -19.07 6.84 -6.42
N GLY A 169 -19.20 8.17 -6.25
CA GLY A 169 -19.59 8.78 -4.97
C GLY A 169 -18.47 8.91 -3.96
N ASN A 170 -17.22 8.69 -4.36
CA ASN A 170 -16.05 8.92 -3.55
C ASN A 170 -15.16 10.00 -4.15
N ILE A 171 -14.59 10.83 -3.29
CA ILE A 171 -13.48 11.70 -3.64
C ILE A 171 -12.19 10.89 -3.53
N VAL A 172 -11.38 10.93 -4.58
CA VAL A 172 -10.05 10.32 -4.63
C VAL A 172 -9.02 11.43 -4.82
N ILE A 173 -8.09 11.53 -3.89
CA ILE A 173 -7.04 12.55 -3.87
C ILE A 173 -5.70 11.88 -4.05
N TYR A 174 -4.90 12.41 -4.95
CA TYR A 174 -3.50 12.04 -5.16
C TYR A 174 -2.62 13.23 -4.77
N THR A 175 -1.70 13.01 -3.82
CA THR A 175 -0.74 14.03 -3.36
C THR A 175 0.68 13.60 -3.63
N GLU A 176 1.64 14.54 -3.50
CA GLU A 176 3.02 14.14 -3.26
C GLU A 176 3.07 13.27 -1.99
N ALA A 177 3.94 12.26 -1.98
CA ALA A 177 4.02 11.32 -0.86
C ALA A 177 4.33 12.01 0.47
N THR A 178 5.15 13.07 0.44
CA THR A 178 5.51 13.89 1.59
C THR A 178 4.36 14.67 2.18
N ASP A 179 3.33 14.95 1.37
CA ASP A 179 2.19 15.78 1.74
C ASP A 179 0.92 14.98 2.15
N LEU A 180 1.00 13.65 2.18
CA LEU A 180 -0.12 12.79 2.58
C LEU A 180 -0.69 13.20 3.95
N HIS A 181 0.16 13.32 4.96
CA HIS A 181 -0.29 13.67 6.32
C HIS A 181 -0.79 15.12 6.42
N LYS A 182 -0.20 16.04 5.68
CA LYS A 182 -0.65 17.43 5.57
C LYS A 182 -2.04 17.51 4.94
N GLY A 183 -2.28 16.73 3.88
CA GLY A 183 -3.59 16.60 3.24
C GLY A 183 -4.65 16.03 4.19
N ILE A 184 -4.34 14.95 4.91
CA ILE A 184 -5.24 14.38 5.91
C ILE A 184 -5.59 15.42 6.99
N ALA A 185 -4.61 16.14 7.49
CA ALA A 185 -4.81 17.18 8.52
C ALA A 185 -5.70 18.32 8.01
N ALA A 186 -5.49 18.78 6.78
CA ALA A 186 -6.31 19.83 6.15
C ALA A 186 -7.77 19.40 6.01
N LEU A 187 -8.02 18.16 5.57
CA LEU A 187 -9.36 17.62 5.43
C LEU A 187 -10.05 17.47 6.79
N LYS A 188 -9.34 16.97 7.80
CA LYS A 188 -9.86 16.88 9.18
C LYS A 188 -10.23 18.26 9.74
N ALA A 189 -9.41 19.29 9.50
CA ALA A 189 -9.71 20.67 9.89
C ALA A 189 -10.95 21.23 9.19
N ALA A 190 -11.24 20.78 7.98
CA ALA A 190 -12.46 21.11 7.22
C ALA A 190 -13.69 20.26 7.62
N GLY A 191 -13.57 19.37 8.60
CA GLY A 191 -14.66 18.56 9.11
C GLY A 191 -14.81 17.18 8.46
N ILE A 192 -13.88 16.79 7.56
CA ILE A 192 -13.86 15.47 6.94
C ILE A 192 -12.98 14.55 7.80
N THR A 193 -13.60 13.66 8.55
CA THR A 193 -12.93 12.82 9.56
C THR A 193 -12.97 11.33 9.26
N GLU A 194 -13.81 10.90 8.31
CA GLU A 194 -13.96 9.50 7.93
C GLU A 194 -13.33 9.26 6.56
N PHE A 195 -12.28 8.45 6.53
CA PHE A 195 -11.58 8.06 5.32
C PHE A 195 -11.71 6.56 5.11
N SER A 196 -11.99 6.15 3.86
CA SER A 196 -11.95 4.74 3.47
C SER A 196 -10.53 4.28 3.13
N THR A 197 -9.65 5.21 2.74
CA THR A 197 -8.25 4.93 2.42
C THR A 197 -7.39 6.13 2.76
N THR A 198 -6.24 5.87 3.39
CA THR A 198 -5.12 6.81 3.58
C THR A 198 -3.83 6.02 3.44
N GLU A 199 -3.22 6.02 2.26
CA GLU A 199 -2.11 5.13 1.94
C GLU A 199 -1.01 5.84 1.15
N LEU A 200 0.22 5.33 1.26
CA LEU A 200 1.28 5.56 0.29
C LEU A 200 1.25 4.44 -0.74
N GLU A 201 1.19 4.80 -2.01
CA GLU A 201 1.11 3.87 -3.14
C GLU A 201 2.18 4.19 -4.17
N MET A 202 2.77 3.13 -4.75
CA MET A 202 3.64 3.25 -5.92
C MET A 202 2.78 3.13 -7.17
N ILE A 203 2.57 4.24 -7.88
CA ILE A 203 1.72 4.30 -9.07
C ILE A 203 2.58 4.30 -10.33
N ALA A 204 2.33 3.35 -11.23
CA ALA A 204 3.08 3.26 -12.48
C ALA A 204 2.83 4.49 -13.37
N GLN A 205 3.90 5.05 -13.94
CA GLN A 205 3.85 6.18 -14.88
C GLN A 205 3.26 5.77 -16.24
N SER A 206 3.41 4.49 -16.59
CA SER A 206 2.80 3.89 -17.78
C SER A 206 2.37 2.46 -17.47
N GLU A 207 1.31 2.02 -18.15
CA GLU A 207 0.76 0.68 -18.00
C GLU A 207 0.97 -0.14 -19.26
N VAL A 208 0.99 -1.48 -19.08
CA VAL A 208 1.01 -2.45 -20.17
C VAL A 208 -0.22 -3.35 -20.09
N GLU A 209 -0.75 -3.73 -21.23
CA GLU A 209 -1.75 -4.79 -21.34
C GLU A 209 -1.05 -6.09 -21.74
N LEU A 210 -1.35 -7.16 -21.03
CA LEU A 210 -0.81 -8.48 -21.30
C LEU A 210 -1.82 -9.34 -22.10
N SER A 211 -1.29 -10.24 -22.92
CA SER A 211 -2.09 -11.30 -23.54
C SER A 211 -2.70 -12.19 -22.45
N PRO A 212 -3.79 -12.93 -22.72
CA PRO A 212 -4.38 -13.85 -21.72
C PRO A 212 -3.37 -14.85 -21.14
N GLU A 213 -2.43 -15.34 -21.95
CA GLU A 213 -1.38 -16.27 -21.52
C GLU A 213 -0.37 -15.60 -20.58
N ASP A 214 0.12 -14.43 -20.95
CA ASP A 214 1.07 -13.66 -20.12
C ASP A 214 0.41 -13.13 -18.85
N LEU A 215 -0.89 -12.81 -18.92
CA LEU A 215 -1.67 -12.36 -17.77
C LEU A 215 -1.77 -13.47 -16.71
N GLU A 216 -2.04 -14.72 -17.12
CA GLU A 216 -2.07 -15.87 -16.22
C GLU A 216 -0.72 -16.09 -15.51
N ILE A 217 0.38 -15.95 -16.25
CA ILE A 217 1.75 -16.04 -15.69
C ILE A 217 1.97 -14.92 -14.68
N PHE A 218 1.62 -13.69 -15.05
CA PHE A 218 1.83 -12.52 -14.20
C PHE A 218 0.95 -12.54 -12.95
N GLU A 219 -0.31 -12.93 -13.07
CA GLU A 219 -1.23 -13.14 -11.94
C GLU A 219 -0.65 -14.17 -10.96
N GLY A 220 -0.15 -15.29 -11.47
CA GLY A 220 0.50 -16.29 -10.63
C GLY A 220 1.76 -15.80 -9.91
N LEU A 221 2.50 -14.84 -10.48
CA LEU A 221 3.63 -14.19 -9.83
C LEU A 221 3.16 -13.25 -8.72
N VAL A 222 2.20 -12.38 -9.01
CA VAL A 222 1.65 -11.43 -8.04
C VAL A 222 1.02 -12.16 -6.86
N ASP A 223 0.21 -13.18 -7.13
CA ASP A 223 -0.43 -14.00 -6.10
C ASP A 223 0.57 -14.68 -5.17
N ALA A 224 1.64 -15.24 -5.73
CA ALA A 224 2.68 -15.89 -4.94
C ALA A 224 3.48 -14.89 -4.07
N LEU A 225 3.68 -13.65 -4.56
CA LEU A 225 4.30 -12.59 -3.78
C LEU A 225 3.37 -12.13 -2.65
N GLU A 226 2.09 -11.90 -2.95
CA GLU A 226 1.10 -11.50 -1.94
C GLU A 226 0.87 -12.57 -0.87
N ASP A 227 1.06 -13.84 -1.23
CA ASP A 227 0.94 -14.98 -0.32
C ASP A 227 2.12 -15.13 0.65
N ASP A 228 3.26 -14.54 0.37
CA ASP A 228 4.42 -14.57 1.28
C ASP A 228 4.15 -13.69 2.51
N ASP A 229 4.41 -14.23 3.70
CA ASP A 229 4.12 -13.58 4.97
C ASP A 229 4.97 -12.32 5.22
N ASP A 230 6.15 -12.25 4.62
CA ASP A 230 7.06 -11.11 4.76
C ASP A 230 6.72 -9.98 3.76
N VAL A 231 5.94 -10.25 2.71
CA VAL A 231 5.50 -9.26 1.72
C VAL A 231 4.30 -8.49 2.25
N GLN A 232 4.43 -7.18 2.36
CA GLN A 232 3.36 -6.29 2.83
C GLN A 232 2.50 -5.77 1.68
N LYS A 233 3.13 -5.33 0.59
CA LYS A 233 2.47 -4.75 -0.57
C LYS A 233 3.15 -5.20 -1.86
N VAL A 234 2.35 -5.35 -2.91
CA VAL A 234 2.81 -5.60 -4.27
C VAL A 234 2.23 -4.53 -5.18
N TYR A 235 3.10 -3.91 -5.97
CA TYR A 235 2.74 -2.92 -6.99
C TYR A 235 3.17 -3.39 -8.35
N HIS A 236 2.43 -3.02 -9.39
CA HIS A 236 2.72 -3.42 -10.77
C HIS A 236 2.17 -2.41 -11.78
N ASN A 237 2.60 -2.55 -13.04
CA ASN A 237 2.18 -1.70 -14.16
C ASN A 237 1.20 -2.38 -15.13
N VAL A 238 0.62 -3.52 -14.80
CA VAL A 238 -0.31 -4.25 -15.68
C VAL A 238 -1.71 -3.69 -15.54
N ALA A 239 -2.29 -3.22 -16.66
CA ALA A 239 -3.59 -2.55 -16.69
C ALA A 239 -4.77 -3.52 -16.58
N ASN A 240 -4.63 -4.71 -17.13
CA ASN A 240 -5.70 -5.70 -17.25
C ASN A 240 -5.59 -6.88 -16.27
N LEU A 241 -4.80 -6.75 -15.20
CA LEU A 241 -4.74 -7.72 -14.11
C LEU A 241 -6.00 -7.66 -13.25
#